data_36a5dc75d46ca4e16f516d73ce8d4c20
#
_entry.id   36a5dc75d46ca4e16f516d73ce8d4c20
#
_cell.length_a   1.000
_cell.length_b   1.000
_cell.length_c   1.000
_cell.angle_alpha   90.00
_cell.angle_beta   90.00
_cell.angle_gamma   90.00
#
_symmetry.space_group_name_H-M   'P 1'
#
loop_
_entity.id
_entity.type
_entity.pdbx_description
1 polymer ?
#
loop_
_entity_poly.entity_id
_entity_poly.type
_entity_poly.pdbx_seq_one_letter_code
_entity_poly.pdbx_strand_id
1 'polypeptide(L)'
;MSRTGIREVFTSSLSLSDLIGESRSNKVANLSHLDYRVKPDNDNIGVDTPVKPDNDSVCTGRSMVEMLGVLAIIGVLSVGAIAGYSKAMMKYKLNQHAQAVNMLINNVLSIKDKLEHSGDSSTRYNILLNKANMLPDGIFFNGNTDLLEDRYFKNKINIEWSRAKWTLPDGTSGQDNSGVMRFYFNPTDEGHEVCRNILNAAKENADNIHEVSTYSRESGDSGFKQTSFVYGNNMCRNGLQCLKNLSLDNIATLCNNCKAGTCILGIIYR
;
A
#
# COMPACT_ATOMS: atom_id res chain seq x y z
N MET A 1 -56.82 -25.24 -11.94
CA MET A 1 -57.08 -25.27 -10.49
C MET A 1 -56.04 -24.44 -9.80
N SER A 2 -56.45 -23.31 -9.32
CA SER A 2 -55.70 -22.27 -8.63
C SER A 2 -55.26 -22.75 -7.24
N ARG A 3 -54.02 -22.43 -6.80
CA ARG A 3 -53.70 -22.15 -5.39
C ARG A 3 -52.60 -21.14 -5.27
N THR A 4 -53.03 -19.96 -4.98
CA THR A 4 -52.36 -18.84 -4.30
C THR A 4 -51.86 -19.27 -2.93
N GLY A 5 -50.63 -18.88 -2.56
CA GLY A 5 -50.07 -19.04 -1.22
C GLY A 5 -48.98 -18.01 -0.98
N ILE A 6 -49.36 -16.86 -0.54
CA ILE A 6 -48.92 -15.99 0.56
C ILE A 6 -47.43 -15.77 0.71
N ARG A 7 -47.01 -14.54 0.34
CA ARG A 7 -45.83 -13.83 0.78
C ARG A 7 -45.96 -13.51 2.27
N GLU A 8 -45.01 -13.96 3.07
CA GLU A 8 -44.74 -13.26 4.34
C GLU A 8 -43.47 -12.44 4.19
N VAL A 9 -43.68 -11.14 4.28
CA VAL A 9 -42.66 -10.12 4.34
C VAL A 9 -42.27 -9.97 5.80
N PHE A 10 -41.10 -10.48 6.20
CA PHE A 10 -40.51 -10.10 7.47
C PHE A 10 -39.68 -8.83 7.29
N THR A 11 -40.31 -7.70 7.55
CA THR A 11 -39.65 -6.43 7.83
C THR A 11 -39.28 -6.42 9.31
N SER A 12 -38.06 -6.76 9.66
CA SER A 12 -37.46 -6.37 10.93
C SER A 12 -36.53 -5.19 10.70
N SER A 13 -37.08 -4.00 10.94
CA SER A 13 -36.30 -2.77 11.09
C SER A 13 -35.56 -2.84 12.42
N LEU A 14 -34.27 -3.18 12.37
CA LEU A 14 -33.36 -2.92 13.47
C LEU A 14 -32.92 -1.47 13.40
N SER A 15 -33.33 -0.70 14.38
CA SER A 15 -33.00 0.70 14.60
C SER A 15 -31.50 0.85 14.83
N LEU A 16 -30.88 1.81 14.16
CA LEU A 16 -29.46 2.17 14.23
C LEU A 16 -29.05 2.75 15.59
N SER A 17 -29.98 2.85 16.55
CA SER A 17 -29.74 3.41 17.89
C SER A 17 -29.20 2.44 18.93
N ASP A 18 -29.19 1.13 18.66
CA ASP A 18 -28.78 0.13 19.67
C ASP A 18 -27.30 -0.31 19.58
N LEU A 19 -26.51 0.33 18.71
CA LEU A 19 -25.09 0.02 18.50
C LEU A 19 -24.12 1.16 18.91
N ILE A 20 -24.62 2.21 19.56
CA ILE A 20 -23.73 3.27 20.08
C ILE A 20 -23.51 3.02 21.58
N GLY A 21 -22.71 2.01 21.85
CA GLY A 21 -22.07 1.83 23.15
C GLY A 21 -20.94 2.84 23.31
N GLU A 22 -20.99 3.58 24.39
CA GLU A 22 -20.10 4.60 24.93
C GLU A 22 -18.65 4.60 24.42
N SER A 23 -18.33 5.60 23.62
CA SER A 23 -16.96 6.01 23.35
C SER A 23 -16.41 6.79 24.54
N ARG A 24 -15.50 6.16 25.29
CA ARG A 24 -14.69 6.84 26.30
C ARG A 24 -13.87 7.95 25.63
N SER A 25 -14.19 9.18 26.05
CA SER A 25 -13.43 10.39 25.78
C SER A 25 -11.98 10.23 26.26
N ASN A 26 -11.05 9.99 25.35
CA ASN A 26 -9.63 10.18 25.60
C ASN A 26 -9.32 11.67 25.39
N LYS A 27 -9.12 12.36 26.52
CA LYS A 27 -8.53 13.69 26.58
C LYS A 27 -7.17 13.67 25.85
N VAL A 28 -7.13 14.26 24.69
CA VAL A 28 -5.89 14.67 24.04
C VAL A 28 -5.33 15.83 24.88
N ALA A 29 -4.24 15.57 25.59
CA ALA A 29 -3.50 16.60 26.28
C ALA A 29 -2.85 17.52 25.23
N ASN A 30 -3.35 18.73 25.14
CA ASN A 30 -2.77 19.83 24.38
C ASN A 30 -1.42 20.20 25.03
N LEU A 31 -0.32 19.77 24.44
CA LEU A 31 1.03 20.27 24.72
C LEU A 31 1.33 21.46 23.79
N SER A 32 0.63 22.55 24.03
CA SER A 32 1.02 23.85 23.51
C SER A 32 1.26 24.77 24.70
N HIS A 33 2.45 25.20 24.84
CA HIS A 33 3.04 26.27 25.67
C HIS A 33 4.10 25.79 26.66
N LEU A 34 5.30 25.58 26.13
CA LEU A 34 6.49 25.86 26.92
C LEU A 34 6.81 27.37 26.75
N ASP A 35 6.15 28.16 27.59
CA ASP A 35 6.47 29.55 27.78
C ASP A 35 7.75 29.62 28.61
N TYR A 36 8.89 29.82 27.95
CA TYR A 36 10.16 30.08 28.61
C TYR A 36 10.20 31.54 29.06
N ARG A 37 9.54 31.81 30.17
CA ARG A 37 9.66 33.10 30.87
C ARG A 37 11.01 33.16 31.55
N VAL A 38 11.95 33.84 30.96
CA VAL A 38 13.15 34.36 31.64
C VAL A 38 12.70 35.41 32.63
N LYS A 39 12.77 35.10 33.90
CA LYS A 39 12.55 36.03 35.01
C LYS A 39 13.76 36.96 35.04
N PRO A 40 13.60 38.30 35.05
CA PRO A 40 14.71 39.18 35.34
C PRO A 40 14.92 39.17 36.85
N ASP A 41 16.02 38.61 37.27
CA ASP A 41 16.48 38.77 38.64
C ASP A 41 16.95 40.22 38.85
N ASN A 42 16.23 40.90 39.73
CA ASN A 42 16.51 42.24 40.14
C ASN A 42 17.32 42.15 41.43
N ASP A 43 18.61 42.02 41.32
CA ASP A 43 19.50 42.15 42.49
C ASP A 43 20.30 43.46 42.34
N ASN A 44 19.75 44.46 43.05
CA ASN A 44 20.46 45.69 43.42
C ASN A 44 21.56 45.31 44.41
N ILE A 45 22.79 45.20 43.95
CA ILE A 45 23.96 45.31 44.82
C ILE A 45 24.82 46.45 44.26
N GLY A 46 24.68 47.58 44.87
CA GLY A 46 25.60 48.70 44.67
C GLY A 46 26.96 48.35 45.27
N VAL A 47 27.96 48.36 44.41
CA VAL A 47 29.36 48.55 44.82
C VAL A 47 30.00 49.47 43.80
N ASP A 48 30.18 50.73 44.18
CA ASP A 48 31.01 51.66 43.46
C ASP A 48 32.48 51.24 43.56
N THR A 49 32.97 50.60 42.51
CA THR A 49 34.42 50.50 42.26
C THR A 49 34.69 51.09 40.89
N PRO A 50 35.62 52.07 40.75
CA PRO A 50 35.97 52.57 39.44
C PRO A 50 36.66 51.47 38.61
N VAL A 51 35.92 50.95 37.67
CA VAL A 51 36.47 50.01 36.69
C VAL A 51 37.41 50.80 35.75
N LYS A 52 38.69 50.54 35.96
CA LYS A 52 39.78 50.88 35.02
C LYS A 52 39.38 50.38 33.62
N PRO A 53 39.50 51.16 32.55
CA PRO A 53 39.25 50.65 31.21
C PRO A 53 40.37 49.68 30.84
N ASP A 54 40.18 48.37 31.07
CA ASP A 54 40.98 47.37 30.43
C ASP A 54 40.57 47.29 28.97
N ASN A 55 41.41 48.01 28.21
CA ASN A 55 41.52 47.89 26.79
C ASN A 55 41.98 46.46 26.52
N ASP A 56 41.11 45.65 25.93
CA ASP A 56 41.43 44.46 25.11
C ASP A 56 40.40 43.34 25.23
N SER A 57 39.11 43.64 25.17
CA SER A 57 38.21 42.65 24.63
C SER A 57 38.17 42.80 23.10
N VAL A 58 39.20 42.25 22.47
CA VAL A 58 39.14 41.95 21.05
C VAL A 58 37.96 41.00 20.84
N CYS A 59 36.79 41.58 20.54
CA CYS A 59 35.75 40.83 19.91
C CYS A 59 36.29 40.34 18.58
N THR A 60 36.93 39.18 18.64
CA THR A 60 37.36 38.42 17.44
C THR A 60 36.07 38.02 16.73
N GLY A 61 35.53 38.98 15.95
CA GLY A 61 34.46 38.67 15.03
C GLY A 61 34.95 37.50 14.19
N ARG A 62 34.20 36.40 14.23
CA ARG A 62 34.46 35.24 13.37
C ARG A 62 34.67 35.77 11.96
N SER A 63 35.84 35.45 11.38
CA SER A 63 36.16 35.87 10.03
C SER A 63 35.03 35.45 9.07
N MET A 64 34.61 36.35 8.18
CA MET A 64 33.59 36.03 7.14
C MET A 64 33.95 34.76 6.41
N VAL A 65 35.20 34.45 6.24
CA VAL A 65 35.73 33.25 5.61
C VAL A 65 35.41 31.98 6.42
N GLU A 66 35.49 32.03 7.76
CA GLU A 66 35.14 30.92 8.62
C GLU A 66 33.63 30.64 8.56
N MET A 67 32.79 31.70 8.54
CA MET A 67 31.33 31.56 8.38
C MET A 67 30.98 30.93 7.03
N LEU A 68 31.61 31.35 5.94
CA LEU A 68 31.41 30.77 4.61
C LEU A 68 31.85 29.31 4.56
N GLY A 69 32.98 28.96 5.21
CA GLY A 69 33.44 27.59 5.30
C GLY A 69 32.46 26.67 6.02
N VAL A 70 31.90 27.11 7.15
CA VAL A 70 30.89 26.35 7.90
C VAL A 70 29.60 26.17 7.08
N LEU A 71 29.12 27.23 6.42
CA LEU A 71 27.95 27.16 5.56
C LEU A 71 28.13 26.19 4.37
N ALA A 72 29.32 26.18 3.78
CA ALA A 72 29.65 25.24 2.70
C ALA A 72 29.60 23.79 3.17
N ILE A 73 30.17 23.49 4.35
CA ILE A 73 30.14 22.13 4.93
C ILE A 73 28.70 21.71 5.27
N ILE A 74 27.91 22.59 5.91
CA ILE A 74 26.50 22.31 6.23
C ILE A 74 25.72 22.07 4.95
N GLY A 75 25.95 22.86 3.90
CA GLY A 75 25.31 22.69 2.59
C GLY A 75 25.55 21.30 2.00
N VAL A 76 26.79 20.84 1.94
CA VAL A 76 27.14 19.52 1.42
C VAL A 76 26.55 18.38 2.27
N LEU A 77 26.66 18.49 3.60
CA LEU A 77 26.10 17.50 4.52
C LEU A 77 24.56 17.42 4.41
N SER A 78 23.88 18.57 4.26
CA SER A 78 22.43 18.61 4.14
C SER A 78 21.94 17.91 2.87
N VAL A 79 22.58 18.13 1.73
CA VAL A 79 22.22 17.45 0.45
C VAL A 79 22.41 15.94 0.58
N GLY A 80 23.52 15.48 1.15
CA GLY A 80 23.78 14.07 1.37
C GLY A 80 22.77 13.41 2.32
N ALA A 81 22.43 14.10 3.40
CA ALA A 81 21.44 13.63 4.37
C ALA A 81 20.04 13.48 3.76
N ILE A 82 19.60 14.45 2.95
CA ILE A 82 18.27 14.40 2.29
C ILE A 82 18.21 13.23 1.29
N ALA A 83 19.24 13.02 0.49
CA ALA A 83 19.30 11.90 -0.46
C ALA A 83 19.28 10.53 0.25
N GLY A 84 20.02 10.39 1.34
CA GLY A 84 20.01 9.20 2.19
C GLY A 84 18.67 8.92 2.83
N TYR A 85 18.04 9.97 3.38
CA TYR A 85 16.71 9.88 4.00
C TYR A 85 15.64 9.45 3.00
N SER A 86 15.63 10.03 1.78
CA SER A 86 14.66 9.66 0.74
C SER A 86 14.75 8.18 0.36
N LYS A 87 15.98 7.66 0.21
CA LYS A 87 16.21 6.23 -0.06
C LYS A 87 15.73 5.32 1.09
N ALA A 88 16.02 5.70 2.32
CA ALA A 88 15.60 4.96 3.51
C ALA A 88 14.07 4.94 3.63
N MET A 89 13.42 6.08 3.41
CA MET A 89 11.96 6.20 3.44
C MET A 89 11.29 5.37 2.34
N MET A 90 11.85 5.32 1.14
CA MET A 90 11.35 4.48 0.05
C MET A 90 11.41 2.99 0.44
N LYS A 91 12.55 2.52 0.96
CA LYS A 91 12.69 1.13 1.43
C LYS A 91 11.71 0.81 2.56
N TYR A 92 11.51 1.74 3.48
CA TYR A 92 10.53 1.57 4.55
C TYR A 92 9.11 1.39 3.99
N LYS A 93 8.67 2.26 3.07
CA LYS A 93 7.36 2.16 2.41
C LYS A 93 7.20 0.83 1.66
N LEU A 94 8.22 0.39 0.93
CA LEU A 94 8.20 -0.88 0.20
C LEU A 94 8.06 -2.07 1.15
N ASN A 95 8.75 -2.08 2.28
CA ASN A 95 8.63 -3.14 3.27
C ASN A 95 7.24 -3.18 3.91
N GLN A 96 6.68 -2.02 4.27
CA GLN A 96 5.32 -1.94 4.81
C GLN A 96 4.28 -2.39 3.78
N HIS A 97 4.43 -1.98 2.52
CA HIS A 97 3.58 -2.42 1.42
C HIS A 97 3.66 -3.94 1.23
N ALA A 98 4.86 -4.53 1.24
CA ALA A 98 5.04 -5.97 1.11
C ALA A 98 4.30 -6.75 2.21
N GLN A 99 4.40 -6.29 3.47
CA GLN A 99 3.69 -6.90 4.59
C GLN A 99 2.16 -6.78 4.43
N ALA A 100 1.66 -5.58 4.08
CA ALA A 100 0.24 -5.35 3.89
C ALA A 100 -0.34 -6.21 2.76
N VAL A 101 0.36 -6.30 1.63
CA VAL A 101 -0.07 -7.12 0.49
C VAL A 101 -0.05 -8.62 0.83
N ASN A 102 0.99 -9.10 1.50
CA ASN A 102 1.07 -10.51 1.90
C ASN A 102 -0.08 -10.86 2.86
N MET A 103 -0.35 -10.01 3.85
CA MET A 103 -1.50 -10.21 4.76
C MET A 103 -2.84 -10.16 4.00
N LEU A 104 -3.01 -9.24 3.04
CA LEU A 104 -4.24 -9.17 2.23
C LEU A 104 -4.45 -10.46 1.44
N ILE A 105 -3.42 -10.95 0.73
CA ILE A 105 -3.50 -12.18 -0.06
C ILE A 105 -3.86 -13.35 0.85
N ASN A 106 -3.19 -13.50 2.00
CA ASN A 106 -3.47 -14.56 2.97
C ASN A 106 -4.91 -14.48 3.51
N ASN A 107 -5.38 -13.30 3.88
CA ASN A 107 -6.74 -13.09 4.37
C ASN A 107 -7.78 -13.50 3.33
N VAL A 108 -7.61 -13.09 2.07
CA VAL A 108 -8.52 -13.46 0.98
C VAL A 108 -8.50 -14.96 0.72
N LEU A 109 -7.33 -15.58 0.64
CA LEU A 109 -7.18 -17.00 0.41
C LEU A 109 -7.75 -17.85 1.56
N SER A 110 -7.69 -17.36 2.80
CA SER A 110 -8.24 -18.04 3.98
C SER A 110 -9.77 -18.17 3.97
N ILE A 111 -10.44 -17.28 3.24
CA ILE A 111 -11.92 -17.24 3.16
C ILE A 111 -12.45 -17.61 1.78
N LYS A 112 -11.58 -17.97 0.82
CA LYS A 112 -11.96 -18.19 -0.58
C LYS A 112 -13.15 -19.15 -0.74
N ASP A 113 -13.17 -20.24 0.05
CA ASP A 113 -14.22 -21.26 -0.01
C ASP A 113 -15.54 -20.84 0.65
N LYS A 114 -15.54 -19.72 1.38
CA LYS A 114 -16.71 -19.14 2.06
C LYS A 114 -17.33 -17.98 1.30
N LEU A 115 -16.67 -17.52 0.23
CA LEU A 115 -17.19 -16.44 -0.59
C LEU A 115 -18.34 -16.96 -1.45
N GLU A 116 -19.51 -16.36 -1.31
CA GLU A 116 -20.66 -16.67 -2.17
C GLU A 116 -20.39 -16.20 -3.60
N HIS A 117 -20.69 -17.07 -4.55
CA HIS A 117 -20.51 -16.81 -5.96
C HIS A 117 -21.87 -16.62 -6.62
N SER A 118 -22.15 -15.41 -7.10
CA SER A 118 -23.41 -15.14 -7.82
C SER A 118 -23.23 -15.43 -9.30
N GLY A 119 -23.45 -16.70 -9.70
CA GLY A 119 -23.60 -17.08 -11.11
C GLY A 119 -22.55 -16.52 -12.08
N ASP A 120 -23.01 -16.01 -13.23
CA ASP A 120 -22.14 -15.47 -14.29
C ASP A 120 -21.73 -14.00 -14.09
N SER A 121 -22.25 -13.32 -13.09
CA SER A 121 -21.93 -11.91 -12.82
C SER A 121 -20.71 -11.76 -11.92
N SER A 122 -19.88 -10.74 -12.19
CA SER A 122 -18.76 -10.41 -11.32
C SER A 122 -19.26 -9.84 -9.98
N THR A 123 -18.79 -10.41 -8.87
CA THR A 123 -19.09 -9.94 -7.52
C THR A 123 -17.85 -9.33 -6.90
N ARG A 124 -17.93 -8.07 -6.46
CA ARG A 124 -16.82 -7.40 -5.78
C ARG A 124 -16.87 -7.68 -4.27
N TYR A 125 -15.74 -8.09 -3.73
CA TYR A 125 -15.60 -8.40 -2.30
C TYR A 125 -14.97 -7.29 -1.48
N ASN A 126 -14.58 -6.18 -2.09
CA ASN A 126 -13.92 -5.06 -1.41
C ASN A 126 -14.73 -4.54 -0.21
N ILE A 127 -16.05 -4.36 -0.40
CA ILE A 127 -16.96 -3.92 0.66
C ILE A 127 -17.09 -4.98 1.77
N LEU A 128 -17.18 -6.25 1.39
CA LEU A 128 -17.30 -7.36 2.33
C LEU A 128 -16.05 -7.46 3.21
N LEU A 129 -14.86 -7.41 2.63
CA LEU A 129 -13.59 -7.45 3.34
C LEU A 129 -13.45 -6.28 4.32
N ASN A 130 -13.89 -5.08 3.91
CA ASN A 130 -13.90 -3.92 4.77
C ASN A 130 -14.87 -4.10 5.96
N LYS A 131 -16.11 -4.53 5.72
CA LYS A 131 -17.11 -4.77 6.77
C LYS A 131 -16.71 -5.91 7.72
N ALA A 132 -16.02 -6.93 7.21
CA ALA A 132 -15.50 -8.05 7.99
C ALA A 132 -14.20 -7.72 8.76
N ASN A 133 -13.71 -6.49 8.66
CA ASN A 133 -12.45 -6.03 9.27
C ASN A 133 -11.25 -6.92 8.88
N MET A 134 -11.20 -7.37 7.63
CA MET A 134 -10.16 -8.25 7.10
C MET A 134 -9.07 -7.50 6.31
N LEU A 135 -9.17 -6.18 6.25
CA LEU A 135 -8.14 -5.36 5.61
C LEU A 135 -6.95 -5.19 6.55
N PRO A 136 -5.73 -5.46 6.10
CA PRO A 136 -4.53 -5.25 6.89
C PRO A 136 -4.21 -3.75 7.01
N ASP A 137 -3.38 -3.42 8.01
CA ASP A 137 -2.86 -2.07 8.13
C ASP A 137 -2.16 -1.63 6.83
N GLY A 138 -2.46 -0.41 6.40
CA GLY A 138 -1.93 0.12 5.15
C GLY A 138 -2.80 -0.10 3.92
N ILE A 139 -3.88 -0.89 4.01
CA ILE A 139 -4.89 -1.04 2.96
C ILE A 139 -6.24 -0.58 3.50
N PHE A 140 -6.94 0.26 2.77
CA PHE A 140 -8.23 0.81 3.17
C PHE A 140 -9.24 0.78 2.02
N PHE A 141 -10.52 0.79 2.37
CA PHE A 141 -11.60 0.85 1.40
C PHE A 141 -11.85 2.31 0.99
N ASN A 142 -11.82 2.57 -0.32
CA ASN A 142 -12.15 3.88 -0.88
C ASN A 142 -13.60 3.87 -1.36
N GLY A 143 -14.50 4.45 -0.55
CA GLY A 143 -15.94 4.46 -0.81
C GLY A 143 -16.37 5.21 -2.07
N ASN A 144 -15.51 6.08 -2.63
CA ASN A 144 -15.84 6.79 -3.87
C ASN A 144 -15.66 5.92 -5.13
N THR A 145 -14.82 4.88 -5.05
CA THR A 145 -14.50 4.02 -6.20
C THR A 145 -14.91 2.58 -6.02
N ASP A 146 -15.40 2.19 -4.84
CA ASP A 146 -15.65 0.81 -4.41
C ASP A 146 -14.42 -0.12 -4.55
N LEU A 147 -13.23 0.46 -4.51
CA LEU A 147 -11.96 -0.24 -4.58
C LEU A 147 -11.21 -0.14 -3.25
N LEU A 148 -10.28 -1.05 -3.05
CA LEU A 148 -9.27 -0.90 -2.02
C LEU A 148 -8.13 -0.01 -2.54
N GLU A 149 -7.44 0.64 -1.63
CA GLU A 149 -6.30 1.50 -1.94
C GLU A 149 -5.20 1.27 -0.91
N ASP A 150 -3.96 1.14 -1.37
CA ASP A 150 -2.82 1.09 -0.48
C ASP A 150 -2.40 2.50 -0.04
N ARG A 151 -2.02 2.64 1.24
CA ARG A 151 -1.65 3.93 1.84
C ARG A 151 -0.31 4.44 1.34
N TYR A 152 0.60 3.55 0.94
CA TYR A 152 2.00 3.87 0.70
C TYR A 152 2.24 4.45 -0.69
N PHE A 153 1.59 3.86 -1.71
CA PHE A 153 1.76 4.20 -3.13
C PHE A 153 0.47 4.66 -3.80
N LYS A 154 -0.66 4.66 -3.07
CA LYS A 154 -1.99 5.04 -3.59
C LYS A 154 -2.46 4.18 -4.77
N ASN A 155 -1.95 2.96 -4.84
CA ASN A 155 -2.35 2.01 -5.85
C ASN A 155 -3.73 1.43 -5.53
N LYS A 156 -4.53 1.23 -6.56
CA LYS A 156 -5.87 0.64 -6.43
C LYS A 156 -5.77 -0.88 -6.41
N ILE A 157 -6.66 -1.51 -5.64
CA ILE A 157 -6.76 -2.96 -5.54
C ILE A 157 -8.23 -3.33 -5.70
N ASN A 158 -8.52 -4.33 -6.54
CA ASN A 158 -9.85 -4.87 -6.71
C ASN A 158 -9.85 -6.38 -6.45
N ILE A 159 -10.72 -6.81 -5.57
CA ILE A 159 -10.91 -8.23 -5.25
C ILE A 159 -12.33 -8.58 -5.64
N GLU A 160 -12.44 -9.53 -6.56
CA GLU A 160 -13.73 -9.89 -7.13
C GLU A 160 -13.78 -11.39 -7.47
N TRP A 161 -14.97 -11.92 -7.56
CA TRP A 161 -15.26 -13.17 -8.24
C TRP A 161 -15.73 -12.84 -9.64
N SER A 162 -15.03 -13.32 -10.63
CA SER A 162 -15.37 -13.01 -12.02
C SER A 162 -14.98 -14.16 -12.94
N ARG A 163 -15.55 -14.11 -14.13
CA ARG A 163 -15.20 -15.04 -15.20
C ARG A 163 -13.79 -14.75 -15.68
N ALA A 164 -12.84 -15.58 -15.27
CA ALA A 164 -11.44 -15.48 -15.69
C ALA A 164 -11.16 -16.40 -16.88
N LYS A 165 -10.46 -15.89 -17.87
CA LYS A 165 -9.92 -16.70 -18.97
C LYS A 165 -8.63 -17.35 -18.49
N TRP A 166 -8.45 -18.60 -18.80
CA TRP A 166 -7.23 -19.34 -18.57
C TRP A 166 -6.81 -20.07 -19.84
N THR A 167 -5.52 -20.27 -20.01
CA THR A 167 -4.96 -21.04 -21.11
C THR A 167 -3.96 -22.03 -20.54
N LEU A 168 -4.15 -23.30 -20.84
CA LEU A 168 -3.20 -24.34 -20.49
C LEU A 168 -2.04 -24.38 -21.49
N PRO A 169 -0.92 -24.99 -21.11
CA PRO A 169 0.26 -25.06 -21.95
C PRO A 169 0.08 -25.87 -23.24
N ASP A 170 -0.89 -26.76 -23.26
CA ASP A 170 -1.27 -27.55 -24.44
C ASP A 170 -2.13 -26.74 -25.44
N GLY A 171 -2.35 -25.43 -25.16
CA GLY A 171 -3.19 -24.54 -25.96
C GLY A 171 -4.68 -24.64 -25.63
N THR A 172 -5.08 -25.54 -24.74
CA THR A 172 -6.47 -25.61 -24.26
C THR A 172 -6.78 -24.35 -23.49
N SER A 173 -7.82 -23.64 -23.89
CA SER A 173 -8.29 -22.45 -23.21
C SER A 173 -9.74 -22.62 -22.76
N GLY A 174 -10.07 -21.99 -21.66
CA GLY A 174 -11.41 -21.99 -21.10
C GLY A 174 -11.70 -20.68 -20.39
N GLN A 175 -12.89 -20.62 -19.85
CA GLN A 175 -13.32 -19.50 -19.04
C GLN A 175 -14.16 -20.04 -17.89
N ASP A 176 -13.69 -19.86 -16.69
CA ASP A 176 -14.37 -20.29 -15.47
C ASP A 176 -14.50 -19.17 -14.49
N ASN A 177 -15.45 -19.30 -13.57
CA ASN A 177 -15.58 -18.40 -12.45
C ASN A 177 -14.43 -18.67 -11.46
N SER A 178 -13.69 -17.62 -11.15
CA SER A 178 -12.53 -17.66 -10.26
C SER A 178 -12.46 -16.39 -9.43
N GLY A 179 -11.86 -16.49 -8.26
CA GLY A 179 -11.48 -15.33 -7.50
C GLY A 179 -10.30 -14.62 -8.17
N VAL A 180 -10.37 -13.31 -8.27
CA VAL A 180 -9.33 -12.50 -8.90
C VAL A 180 -8.98 -11.32 -8.00
N MET A 181 -7.72 -11.18 -7.66
CA MET A 181 -7.17 -9.98 -7.02
C MET A 181 -6.41 -9.19 -8.07
N ARG A 182 -6.83 -7.95 -8.35
CA ARG A 182 -6.17 -7.06 -9.31
C ARG A 182 -5.49 -5.92 -8.58
N PHE A 183 -4.20 -5.78 -8.78
CA PHE A 183 -3.37 -4.71 -8.26
C PHE A 183 -3.00 -3.78 -9.40
N TYR A 184 -3.40 -2.52 -9.31
CA TYR A 184 -3.11 -1.50 -10.31
C TYR A 184 -1.87 -0.73 -9.92
N PHE A 185 -0.97 -0.46 -10.85
CA PHE A 185 0.23 0.34 -10.60
C PHE A 185 0.66 1.07 -11.88
N ASN A 186 1.51 2.07 -11.74
CA ASN A 186 2.06 2.82 -12.86
C ASN A 186 3.39 2.19 -13.31
N PRO A 187 3.77 2.28 -14.61
CA PRO A 187 5.03 1.76 -15.15
C PRO A 187 6.21 2.70 -14.80
N THR A 188 6.50 2.85 -13.53
CA THR A 188 7.61 3.60 -12.97
C THR A 188 8.51 2.65 -12.19
N ASP A 189 9.73 3.06 -11.88
CA ASP A 189 10.64 2.26 -11.05
C ASP A 189 9.99 1.87 -9.73
N GLU A 190 9.28 2.81 -9.09
CA GLU A 190 8.51 2.58 -7.88
C GLU A 190 7.38 1.55 -8.10
N GLY A 191 6.63 1.68 -9.20
CA GLY A 191 5.56 0.75 -9.55
C GLY A 191 6.08 -0.65 -9.86
N HIS A 192 7.25 -0.77 -10.49
CA HIS A 192 7.90 -2.06 -10.71
C HIS A 192 8.33 -2.72 -9.40
N GLU A 193 8.82 -1.96 -8.40
CA GLU A 193 9.11 -2.49 -7.07
C GLU A 193 7.84 -2.95 -6.34
N VAL A 194 6.73 -2.21 -6.46
CA VAL A 194 5.41 -2.62 -5.96
C VAL A 194 4.99 -3.94 -6.60
N CYS A 195 5.10 -4.08 -7.92
CA CYS A 195 4.82 -5.32 -8.64
C CYS A 195 5.66 -6.50 -8.11
N ARG A 196 6.97 -6.28 -7.87
CA ARG A 196 7.88 -7.31 -7.31
C ARG A 196 7.43 -7.77 -5.94
N ASN A 197 6.99 -6.84 -5.07
CA ASN A 197 6.45 -7.17 -3.77
C ASN A 197 5.21 -8.06 -3.87
N ILE A 198 4.28 -7.74 -4.79
CA ILE A 198 3.06 -8.52 -5.00
C ILE A 198 3.40 -9.92 -5.54
N LEU A 199 4.33 -10.03 -6.50
CA LEU A 199 4.77 -11.31 -7.03
C LEU A 199 5.46 -12.18 -5.99
N ASN A 200 6.27 -11.60 -5.11
CA ASN A 200 6.89 -12.33 -4.01
C ASN A 200 5.84 -12.86 -3.02
N ALA A 201 4.86 -12.04 -2.64
CA ALA A 201 3.76 -12.47 -1.78
C ALA A 201 2.91 -13.58 -2.45
N ALA A 202 2.67 -13.48 -3.77
CA ALA A 202 2.00 -14.52 -4.53
C ALA A 202 2.83 -15.81 -4.55
N LYS A 203 4.16 -15.73 -4.68
CA LYS A 203 5.05 -16.88 -4.66
C LYS A 203 5.01 -17.65 -3.33
N GLU A 204 4.89 -16.94 -2.20
CA GLU A 204 4.72 -17.54 -0.87
C GLU A 204 3.40 -18.33 -0.76
N ASN A 205 2.39 -17.97 -1.55
CA ASN A 205 1.07 -18.57 -1.59
C ASN A 205 0.80 -19.41 -2.84
N ALA A 206 1.83 -19.85 -3.54
CA ALA A 206 1.76 -20.46 -4.87
C ALA A 206 0.87 -21.71 -4.95
N ASP A 207 0.69 -22.45 -3.84
CA ASP A 207 -0.16 -23.63 -3.76
C ASP A 207 -1.67 -23.32 -3.81
N ASN A 208 -2.06 -22.09 -3.42
CA ASN A 208 -3.44 -21.62 -3.43
C ASN A 208 -3.76 -20.72 -4.64
N ILE A 209 -2.77 -20.42 -5.45
CA ILE A 209 -2.89 -19.58 -6.63
C ILE A 209 -2.91 -20.46 -7.87
N HIS A 210 -3.82 -20.15 -8.79
CA HIS A 210 -3.95 -20.81 -10.07
C HIS A 210 -3.01 -20.22 -11.11
N GLU A 211 -3.02 -18.90 -11.22
CA GLU A 211 -2.24 -18.15 -12.20
C GLU A 211 -1.98 -16.73 -11.70
N VAL A 212 -0.85 -16.17 -12.07
CA VAL A 212 -0.57 -14.74 -11.95
C VAL A 212 -0.31 -14.17 -13.33
N SER A 213 -1.07 -13.14 -13.72
CA SER A 213 -0.98 -12.50 -15.03
C SER A 213 -0.68 -11.03 -14.91
N THR A 214 0.14 -10.50 -15.81
CA THR A 214 0.38 -9.07 -15.95
C THR A 214 -0.32 -8.53 -17.18
N TYR A 215 -0.90 -7.35 -17.04
CA TYR A 215 -1.62 -6.66 -18.12
C TYR A 215 -1.16 -5.21 -18.22
N SER A 216 -1.20 -4.66 -19.43
CA SER A 216 -1.00 -3.24 -19.67
C SER A 216 -2.15 -2.67 -20.48
N ARG A 217 -2.42 -1.37 -20.27
CA ARG A 217 -3.35 -0.59 -21.09
C ARG A 217 -2.71 0.76 -21.41
N GLU A 218 -2.40 0.99 -22.66
CA GLU A 218 -1.92 2.28 -23.13
C GLU A 218 -3.07 3.30 -23.24
N SER A 219 -2.70 4.57 -23.26
CA SER A 219 -3.67 5.65 -23.43
C SER A 219 -4.31 5.54 -24.82
N GLY A 220 -5.65 5.41 -24.87
CA GLY A 220 -6.41 5.21 -26.09
C GLY A 220 -6.82 3.75 -26.38
N ASP A 221 -6.28 2.77 -25.68
CA ASP A 221 -6.70 1.38 -25.81
C ASP A 221 -8.08 1.15 -25.16
N SER A 222 -8.93 0.38 -25.82
CA SER A 222 -10.26 0.01 -25.30
C SER A 222 -10.22 -1.03 -24.18
N GLY A 223 -9.07 -1.71 -23.96
CA GLY A 223 -8.96 -2.79 -22.96
C GLY A 223 -7.52 -3.04 -22.52
N PHE A 224 -7.40 -3.92 -21.54
CA PHE A 224 -6.10 -4.41 -21.07
C PHE A 224 -5.61 -5.56 -21.95
N LYS A 225 -4.34 -5.53 -22.30
CA LYS A 225 -3.63 -6.59 -23.03
C LYS A 225 -2.78 -7.36 -22.03
N GLN A 226 -2.89 -8.69 -22.03
CA GLN A 226 -2.03 -9.56 -21.23
C GLN A 226 -0.60 -9.49 -21.77
N THR A 227 0.35 -9.20 -20.92
CA THR A 227 1.77 -9.07 -21.28
C THR A 227 2.58 -10.29 -20.88
N SER A 228 2.21 -10.93 -19.77
CA SER A 228 2.86 -12.14 -19.25
C SER A 228 1.93 -12.89 -18.32
N PHE A 229 2.25 -14.17 -18.10
CA PHE A 229 1.57 -14.97 -17.08
C PHE A 229 2.50 -16.07 -16.53
N VAL A 230 2.17 -16.55 -15.34
CA VAL A 230 2.92 -17.57 -14.61
C VAL A 230 1.93 -18.47 -13.88
N TYR A 231 2.14 -19.75 -13.94
CA TYR A 231 1.25 -20.72 -13.30
C TYR A 231 1.54 -20.89 -11.81
N GLY A 232 0.49 -21.02 -11.01
CA GLY A 232 0.60 -21.51 -9.63
C GLY A 232 1.04 -22.98 -9.58
N ASN A 233 1.38 -23.46 -8.38
CA ASN A 233 1.95 -24.81 -8.24
C ASN A 233 1.03 -25.92 -8.70
N ASN A 234 -0.28 -25.81 -8.45
CA ASN A 234 -1.27 -26.83 -8.83
C ASN A 234 -1.45 -26.99 -10.35
N MET A 235 -1.13 -25.94 -11.10
CA MET A 235 -1.20 -25.92 -12.56
C MET A 235 0.16 -26.09 -13.22
N CYS A 236 1.21 -26.13 -12.42
CA CYS A 236 2.57 -26.19 -12.91
C CYS A 236 2.91 -27.56 -13.47
N ARG A 237 3.49 -27.60 -14.66
CA ARG A 237 3.98 -28.81 -15.34
C ARG A 237 5.37 -28.55 -15.91
N ASN A 238 6.07 -29.62 -16.28
CA ASN A 238 7.40 -29.52 -16.89
C ASN A 238 7.40 -28.65 -18.13
N GLY A 239 8.37 -27.74 -18.21
CA GLY A 239 8.51 -26.80 -19.34
C GLY A 239 7.77 -25.47 -19.16
N LEU A 240 7.01 -25.29 -18.07
CA LEU A 240 6.29 -24.06 -17.79
C LEU A 240 7.03 -23.16 -16.81
N GLN A 241 6.73 -21.88 -16.90
CA GLN A 241 7.14 -20.92 -15.89
C GLN A 241 6.18 -20.99 -14.69
N CYS A 242 6.71 -21.47 -13.57
CA CYS A 242 5.93 -21.74 -12.36
C CYS A 242 6.27 -20.72 -11.29
N LEU A 243 5.26 -20.27 -10.55
CA LEU A 243 5.38 -19.23 -9.53
C LEU A 243 6.42 -19.59 -8.45
N LYS A 244 6.41 -20.83 -7.98
CA LYS A 244 7.40 -21.33 -6.99
C LYS A 244 8.84 -21.23 -7.46
N ASN A 245 9.09 -21.44 -8.76
CA ASN A 245 10.42 -21.53 -9.34
C ASN A 245 10.92 -20.21 -9.93
N LEU A 246 10.16 -19.11 -9.76
CA LEU A 246 10.56 -17.81 -10.25
C LEU A 246 11.85 -17.34 -9.54
N SER A 247 12.87 -17.03 -10.34
CA SER A 247 14.05 -16.30 -9.87
C SER A 247 13.73 -14.81 -9.71
N LEU A 248 14.59 -14.09 -9.01
CA LEU A 248 14.46 -12.63 -8.88
C LEU A 248 14.53 -11.91 -10.24
N ASP A 249 15.31 -12.45 -11.18
CA ASP A 249 15.44 -11.91 -12.54
C ASP A 249 14.13 -12.13 -13.33
N ASN A 250 13.52 -13.31 -13.22
CA ASN A 250 12.21 -13.57 -13.82
C ASN A 250 11.14 -12.63 -13.26
N ILE A 251 11.11 -12.42 -11.95
CA ILE A 251 10.18 -11.49 -11.30
C ILE A 251 10.40 -10.06 -11.83
N ALA A 252 11.66 -9.62 -11.92
CA ALA A 252 11.98 -8.31 -12.47
C ALA A 252 11.52 -8.17 -13.93
N THR A 253 11.76 -9.18 -14.76
CA THR A 253 11.34 -9.20 -16.16
C THR A 253 9.83 -9.13 -16.30
N LEU A 254 9.07 -9.93 -15.52
CA LEU A 254 7.61 -9.91 -15.52
C LEU A 254 7.04 -8.52 -15.19
N CYS A 255 7.59 -7.87 -14.18
CA CYS A 255 7.15 -6.54 -13.77
C CYS A 255 7.55 -5.45 -14.79
N ASN A 256 8.73 -5.56 -15.40
CA ASN A 256 9.22 -4.60 -16.38
C ASN A 256 8.56 -4.74 -17.77
N ASN A 257 7.81 -5.82 -18.02
CA ASN A 257 7.05 -5.99 -19.28
C ASN A 257 5.89 -5.01 -19.40
N CYS A 258 5.41 -4.42 -18.31
CA CYS A 258 4.49 -3.30 -18.40
C CYS A 258 5.27 -1.98 -18.50
N LYS A 259 5.31 -1.39 -19.72
CA LYS A 259 6.16 -0.24 -20.06
C LYS A 259 5.40 1.08 -20.18
N ALA A 260 4.09 1.05 -20.33
CA ALA A 260 3.30 2.24 -20.61
C ALA A 260 1.88 2.14 -20.04
N GLY A 261 1.28 3.28 -19.78
CA GLY A 261 -0.11 3.42 -19.36
C GLY A 261 -0.37 2.93 -17.94
N THR A 262 -1.41 2.13 -17.77
CA THR A 262 -1.77 1.51 -16.50
C THR A 262 -1.43 0.03 -16.52
N CYS A 263 -0.72 -0.43 -15.51
CA CYS A 263 -0.37 -1.83 -15.29
C CYS A 263 -1.34 -2.50 -14.33
N ILE A 264 -1.63 -3.76 -14.56
CA ILE A 264 -2.35 -4.61 -13.61
C ILE A 264 -1.54 -5.89 -13.40
N LEU A 265 -1.39 -6.28 -12.14
CA LEU A 265 -1.03 -7.65 -11.79
C LEU A 265 -2.29 -8.32 -11.24
N GLY A 266 -2.74 -9.36 -11.92
CA GLY A 266 -3.89 -10.17 -11.56
C GLY A 266 -3.46 -11.49 -10.94
N ILE A 267 -3.94 -11.82 -9.74
CA ILE A 267 -3.76 -13.11 -9.09
C ILE A 267 -5.10 -13.85 -9.18
N ILE A 268 -5.10 -14.98 -9.85
CA ILE A 268 -6.27 -15.84 -10.01
C ILE A 268 -6.17 -17.00 -9.01
N TYR A 269 -7.22 -17.20 -8.22
CA TYR A 269 -7.30 -18.27 -7.21
C TYR A 269 -8.63 -19.02 -7.28
N ARG A 270 -8.64 -20.26 -6.82
CA ARG A 270 -9.83 -21.12 -6.73
C ARG A 270 -9.89 -21.81 -5.38
#